data_63114618c48d2ea17382496e144ff60b
#
_entry.id   63114618c48d2ea17382496e144ff60b
#
_cell.length_a   1.000
_cell.length_b   1.000
_cell.length_c   1.000
_cell.angle_alpha   90.00
_cell.angle_beta   90.00
_cell.angle_gamma   90.00
#
_symmetry.space_group_name_H-M   'P 1'
#
loop_
_entity.id
_entity.type
_entity.pdbx_description
1 polymer ?
#
loop_
_entity_poly.entity_id
_entity_poly.type
_entity_poly.pdbx_seq_one_letter_code
_entity_poly.pdbx_strand_id
1 'polypeptide(L)'
;MLPRKRILLPLALLLPTCVALTPRATSNPAHAGGFKIAFIPKAVGNPYFDTAFAGAKLAAKANGDTVLQVGPANADAAGQVTFINNLIQQHVDAIAISADDPAVIAPALERAEAKGIKVVSYDSDTLTKARSVFINQANSEAIGRVEIQIIGREIGYKGQIAIISGAATATNQNTWIGWMKKELALPKYKNMSLVTIDYGNDDITLSTTEATGLLTKYPNLKGIVAPTTVGIKAAAQVITIQGKIGKVLVTGLGTPNDMRKYVMNGAVPDFALWDVGHLGYLAEMTAHQLAAGSLKAKVGATYTGGMLGKYTIGMGGVVLLGPPTEFTKANIGNFHF
;
A
#
# COMPACT_ATOMS: atom_id res chain seq x y z
N MET A 1 -9.21 -107.16 -2.87
CA MET A 1 -8.41 -106.08 -3.44
C MET A 1 -9.37 -104.98 -3.93
N LEU A 2 -9.53 -103.90 -3.18
CA LEU A 2 -10.39 -102.77 -3.53
C LEU A 2 -9.53 -101.53 -3.86
N PRO A 3 -9.77 -100.74 -4.92
CA PRO A 3 -8.94 -99.62 -5.29
C PRO A 3 -9.30 -98.39 -4.49
N ARG A 4 -8.29 -97.70 -3.98
CA ARG A 4 -8.38 -96.43 -3.28
C ARG A 4 -8.74 -95.32 -4.24
N LYS A 5 -9.89 -94.65 -4.02
CA LYS A 5 -10.24 -93.37 -4.69
C LYS A 5 -9.43 -92.23 -4.08
N ARG A 6 -8.68 -91.49 -4.92
CA ARG A 6 -8.03 -90.24 -4.57
C ARG A 6 -9.05 -89.11 -4.72
N ILE A 7 -9.30 -88.36 -3.63
CA ILE A 7 -10.10 -87.16 -3.63
C ILE A 7 -9.14 -86.00 -3.92
N LEU A 8 -9.36 -85.33 -5.04
CA LEU A 8 -8.68 -84.06 -5.39
C LEU A 8 -9.50 -82.93 -4.77
N LEU A 9 -8.92 -82.16 -3.82
CA LEU A 9 -9.45 -80.92 -3.35
C LEU A 9 -9.07 -79.79 -4.36
N PRO A 10 -9.99 -78.85 -4.70
CA PRO A 10 -9.63 -77.68 -5.51
C PRO A 10 -8.94 -76.67 -4.63
N LEU A 11 -7.77 -76.23 -5.07
CA LEU A 11 -6.99 -75.14 -4.52
C LEU A 11 -7.68 -73.78 -4.88
N ALA A 12 -8.33 -73.16 -3.92
CA ALA A 12 -8.90 -71.84 -4.11
C ALA A 12 -7.79 -70.79 -4.12
N LEU A 13 -7.58 -70.13 -5.27
CA LEU A 13 -6.65 -69.04 -5.46
C LEU A 13 -7.25 -67.75 -4.83
N LEU A 14 -6.76 -67.32 -3.67
CA LEU A 14 -7.07 -66.05 -3.07
C LEU A 14 -6.24 -64.97 -3.77
N LEU A 15 -6.87 -64.17 -4.62
CA LEU A 15 -6.29 -62.93 -5.17
C LEU A 15 -6.32 -61.83 -4.09
N PRO A 16 -5.21 -61.14 -3.79
CA PRO A 16 -5.23 -60.01 -2.89
C PRO A 16 -5.87 -58.81 -3.61
N THR A 17 -7.02 -58.36 -3.11
CA THR A 17 -7.62 -57.09 -3.48
C THR A 17 -6.76 -55.94 -2.92
N CYS A 18 -5.93 -55.34 -3.78
CA CYS A 18 -5.30 -54.04 -3.48
C CYS A 18 -6.38 -52.96 -3.40
N VAL A 19 -6.77 -52.59 -2.19
CA VAL A 19 -7.53 -51.35 -1.95
C VAL A 19 -6.59 -50.21 -2.18
N ALA A 20 -6.71 -49.51 -3.32
CA ALA A 20 -6.04 -48.28 -3.59
C ALA A 20 -6.60 -47.22 -2.63
N LEU A 21 -5.83 -46.86 -1.61
CA LEU A 21 -6.08 -45.66 -0.80
C LEU A 21 -5.86 -44.42 -1.69
N THR A 22 -6.94 -43.90 -2.26
CA THR A 22 -6.94 -42.57 -2.85
C THR A 22 -6.67 -41.55 -1.72
N PRO A 23 -5.65 -40.68 -1.87
CA PRO A 23 -5.46 -39.61 -0.88
C PRO A 23 -6.72 -38.74 -0.90
N ARG A 24 -7.48 -38.78 0.18
CA ARG A 24 -8.60 -37.87 0.40
C ARG A 24 -7.99 -36.51 0.53
N ALA A 25 -8.22 -35.60 -0.44
CA ALA A 25 -7.92 -34.21 -0.31
C ALA A 25 -8.63 -33.73 0.96
N THR A 26 -7.86 -33.45 2.01
CA THR A 26 -8.36 -32.75 3.19
C THR A 26 -8.68 -31.32 2.75
N SER A 27 -9.93 -31.07 2.37
CA SER A 27 -10.46 -29.72 2.38
C SER A 27 -10.32 -29.23 3.83
N ASN A 28 -9.49 -28.23 4.06
CA ASN A 28 -9.51 -27.49 5.32
C ASN A 28 -10.98 -27.15 5.61
N PRO A 29 -11.48 -27.41 6.83
CA PRO A 29 -12.81 -26.96 7.19
C PRO A 29 -12.82 -25.44 6.97
N ALA A 30 -13.80 -24.95 6.20
CA ALA A 30 -14.04 -23.53 6.08
C ALA A 30 -14.03 -22.94 7.51
N HIS A 31 -13.22 -21.92 7.75
CA HIS A 31 -13.22 -21.20 9.03
C HIS A 31 -14.63 -20.66 9.23
N ALA A 32 -15.42 -21.31 10.08
CA ALA A 32 -16.83 -20.98 10.34
C ALA A 32 -17.01 -19.58 11.00
N GLY A 33 -15.92 -18.85 11.23
CA GLY A 33 -15.89 -17.54 11.91
C GLY A 33 -15.11 -16.44 11.19
N GLY A 34 -14.77 -16.59 9.90
CA GLY A 34 -13.95 -15.62 9.18
C GLY A 34 -12.46 -15.66 9.61
N PHE A 35 -11.62 -14.85 8.96
CA PHE A 35 -10.20 -14.75 9.26
C PHE A 35 -9.91 -13.54 10.14
N LYS A 36 -8.83 -13.61 10.93
CA LYS A 36 -8.30 -12.50 11.70
C LYS A 36 -7.15 -11.85 10.92
N ILE A 37 -7.39 -10.67 10.37
CA ILE A 37 -6.45 -9.96 9.50
C ILE A 37 -6.01 -8.67 10.20
N ALA A 38 -4.69 -8.48 10.35
CA ALA A 38 -4.12 -7.30 10.99
C ALA A 38 -3.56 -6.33 9.96
N PHE A 39 -3.89 -5.05 10.11
CA PHE A 39 -3.34 -3.95 9.33
C PHE A 39 -2.28 -3.21 10.14
N ILE A 40 -1.07 -3.09 9.58
CA ILE A 40 0.04 -2.33 10.16
C ILE A 40 0.32 -1.13 9.24
N PRO A 41 -0.14 0.07 9.59
CA PRO A 41 0.22 1.30 8.88
C PRO A 41 1.66 1.73 9.22
N LYS A 42 2.19 2.73 8.51
CA LYS A 42 3.43 3.41 8.90
C LYS A 42 3.28 4.11 10.25
N ALA A 43 2.13 4.77 10.45
CA ALA A 43 1.78 5.41 11.72
C ALA A 43 0.28 5.30 11.94
N VAL A 44 -0.15 4.95 13.16
CA VAL A 44 -1.57 5.00 13.56
C VAL A 44 -2.01 6.45 13.74
N GLY A 45 -3.30 6.75 13.49
CA GLY A 45 -3.85 8.09 13.58
C GLY A 45 -3.48 9.02 12.41
N ASN A 46 -2.81 8.50 11.38
CA ASN A 46 -2.65 9.22 10.13
C ASN A 46 -3.91 9.05 9.28
N PRO A 47 -4.60 10.15 8.89
CA PRO A 47 -5.87 10.10 8.15
C PRO A 47 -5.84 9.28 6.86
N TYR A 48 -4.71 9.22 6.18
CA TYR A 48 -4.52 8.35 5.02
C TYR A 48 -4.71 6.88 5.36
N PHE A 49 -4.05 6.40 6.42
CA PHE A 49 -4.17 5.00 6.86
C PHE A 49 -5.50 4.71 7.54
N ASP A 50 -6.12 5.69 8.19
CA ASP A 50 -7.47 5.55 8.74
C ASP A 50 -8.51 5.35 7.62
N THR A 51 -8.33 6.07 6.49
CA THR A 51 -9.15 5.89 5.28
C THR A 51 -8.94 4.51 4.66
N ALA A 52 -7.68 4.05 4.54
CA ALA A 52 -7.39 2.71 4.05
C ALA A 52 -8.02 1.63 4.94
N PHE A 53 -7.90 1.79 6.25
CA PHE A 53 -8.49 0.85 7.21
C PHE A 53 -10.03 0.87 7.20
N ALA A 54 -10.65 2.02 6.93
CA ALA A 54 -12.10 2.09 6.72
C ALA A 54 -12.53 1.24 5.51
N GLY A 55 -11.78 1.28 4.42
CA GLY A 55 -11.97 0.40 3.26
C GLY A 55 -11.78 -1.08 3.60
N ALA A 56 -10.74 -1.41 4.37
CA ALA A 56 -10.51 -2.78 4.83
C ALA A 56 -11.69 -3.31 5.70
N LYS A 57 -12.25 -2.47 6.58
CA LYS A 57 -13.44 -2.84 7.36
C LYS A 57 -14.66 -3.15 6.49
N LEU A 58 -14.83 -2.44 5.37
CA LEU A 58 -15.93 -2.74 4.43
C LEU A 58 -15.73 -4.10 3.76
N ALA A 59 -14.51 -4.43 3.34
CA ALA A 59 -14.20 -5.73 2.75
C ALA A 59 -14.36 -6.86 3.77
N ALA A 60 -13.83 -6.68 4.98
CA ALA A 60 -13.95 -7.64 6.08
C ALA A 60 -15.41 -7.95 6.42
N LYS A 61 -16.26 -6.92 6.48
CA LYS A 61 -17.70 -7.12 6.68
C LYS A 61 -18.33 -7.99 5.59
N ALA A 62 -17.92 -7.82 4.34
CA ALA A 62 -18.42 -8.62 3.22
C ALA A 62 -17.94 -10.08 3.28
N ASN A 63 -16.72 -10.31 3.79
CA ASN A 63 -16.10 -11.63 3.91
C ASN A 63 -16.43 -12.36 5.23
N GLY A 64 -16.99 -11.67 6.22
CA GLY A 64 -17.19 -12.19 7.58
C GLY A 64 -15.91 -12.21 8.42
N ASP A 65 -14.88 -11.45 8.04
CA ASP A 65 -13.58 -11.38 8.70
C ASP A 65 -13.58 -10.40 9.88
N THR A 66 -12.60 -10.57 10.76
CA THR A 66 -12.25 -9.62 11.80
C THR A 66 -10.97 -8.89 11.43
N VAL A 67 -11.03 -7.57 11.34
CA VAL A 67 -9.86 -6.74 11.06
C VAL A 67 -9.48 -5.88 12.26
N LEU A 68 -8.17 -5.73 12.50
CA LEU A 68 -7.64 -4.83 13.51
C LEU A 68 -6.53 -3.97 12.91
N GLN A 69 -6.42 -2.71 13.36
CA GLN A 69 -5.31 -1.84 13.02
C GLN A 69 -4.42 -1.68 14.24
N VAL A 70 -3.13 -1.98 14.08
CA VAL A 70 -2.11 -1.82 15.11
C VAL A 70 -0.82 -1.31 14.47
N GLY A 71 -0.06 -0.50 15.18
CA GLY A 71 1.17 0.05 14.62
C GLY A 71 1.79 1.10 15.54
N PRO A 72 2.97 1.62 15.17
CA PRO A 72 3.63 2.70 15.90
C PRO A 72 2.84 4.02 15.75
N ALA A 73 3.00 4.92 16.71
CA ALA A 73 2.37 6.25 16.67
C ALA A 73 3.03 7.18 15.64
N ASN A 74 4.30 6.93 15.32
CA ASN A 74 5.07 7.66 14.30
C ASN A 74 5.72 6.63 13.36
N ALA A 75 6.20 7.06 12.20
CA ALA A 75 6.92 6.20 11.26
C ALA A 75 8.17 5.61 11.94
N ASP A 76 8.11 4.32 12.26
CA ASP A 76 9.14 3.59 13.03
C ASP A 76 9.15 2.10 12.63
N ALA A 77 10.15 1.73 11.83
CA ALA A 77 10.31 0.35 11.37
C ALA A 77 10.59 -0.64 12.52
N ALA A 78 11.33 -0.25 13.56
CA ALA A 78 11.58 -1.11 14.73
C ALA A 78 10.30 -1.32 15.54
N GLY A 79 9.48 -0.28 15.67
CA GLY A 79 8.13 -0.37 16.22
C GLY A 79 7.26 -1.34 15.40
N GLN A 80 7.28 -1.27 14.07
CA GLN A 80 6.55 -2.22 13.22
C GLN A 80 7.00 -3.67 13.46
N VAL A 81 8.31 -3.95 13.64
CA VAL A 81 8.82 -5.29 13.99
C VAL A 81 8.22 -5.81 15.30
N THR A 82 8.05 -4.95 16.30
CA THR A 82 7.42 -5.31 17.57
C THR A 82 5.98 -5.74 17.37
N PHE A 83 5.19 -4.98 16.58
CA PHE A 83 3.79 -5.34 16.27
C PHE A 83 3.71 -6.63 15.47
N ILE A 84 4.57 -6.85 14.47
CA ILE A 84 4.62 -8.10 13.70
C ILE A 84 4.84 -9.30 14.63
N ASN A 85 5.82 -9.22 15.53
CA ASN A 85 6.10 -10.30 16.48
C ASN A 85 4.91 -10.58 17.42
N ASN A 86 4.22 -9.54 17.89
CA ASN A 86 3.01 -9.69 18.71
C ASN A 86 1.88 -10.38 17.93
N LEU A 87 1.71 -10.05 16.65
CA LEU A 87 0.69 -10.66 15.80
C LEU A 87 1.00 -12.13 15.48
N ILE A 88 2.28 -12.50 15.36
CA ILE A 88 2.72 -13.90 15.26
C ILE A 88 2.28 -14.68 16.50
N GLN A 89 2.48 -14.11 17.70
CA GLN A 89 2.05 -14.74 18.96
C GLN A 89 0.53 -14.84 19.09
N GLN A 90 -0.21 -13.91 18.48
CA GLN A 90 -1.67 -13.90 18.47
C GLN A 90 -2.28 -14.83 17.40
N HIS A 91 -1.44 -15.51 16.60
CA HIS A 91 -1.86 -16.42 15.54
C HIS A 91 -2.89 -15.79 14.59
N VAL A 92 -2.64 -14.55 14.11
CA VAL A 92 -3.48 -13.95 13.07
C VAL A 92 -3.33 -14.74 11.77
N ASP A 93 -4.35 -14.73 10.91
CA ASP A 93 -4.33 -15.46 9.64
C ASP A 93 -3.57 -14.70 8.56
N ALA A 94 -3.61 -13.37 8.59
CA ALA A 94 -2.88 -12.52 7.66
C ALA A 94 -2.46 -11.19 8.28
N ILE A 95 -1.39 -10.61 7.70
CA ILE A 95 -0.89 -9.27 7.99
C ILE A 95 -0.91 -8.48 6.69
N ALA A 96 -1.60 -7.33 6.68
CA ALA A 96 -1.49 -6.30 5.66
C ALA A 96 -0.62 -5.16 6.19
N ILE A 97 0.50 -4.83 5.53
CA ILE A 97 1.49 -3.88 6.05
C ILE A 97 1.89 -2.83 5.02
N SER A 98 1.98 -1.57 5.45
CA SER A 98 2.69 -0.51 4.74
C SER A 98 4.05 -0.29 5.42
N ALA A 99 5.13 -0.60 4.72
CA ALA A 99 6.48 -0.69 5.27
C ALA A 99 7.13 0.69 5.46
N ASP A 100 7.70 0.95 6.64
CA ASP A 100 8.58 2.10 6.88
C ASP A 100 9.99 1.88 6.31
N ASP A 101 10.58 0.71 6.61
CA ASP A 101 11.86 0.27 6.06
C ASP A 101 11.78 -1.21 5.70
N PRO A 102 11.83 -1.56 4.39
CA PRO A 102 11.72 -2.93 3.92
C PRO A 102 12.77 -3.88 4.49
N ALA A 103 14.01 -3.40 4.66
CA ALA A 103 15.11 -4.25 5.12
C ALA A 103 14.99 -4.58 6.60
N VAL A 104 14.55 -3.62 7.41
CA VAL A 104 14.37 -3.78 8.86
C VAL A 104 13.22 -4.74 9.17
N ILE A 105 12.09 -4.63 8.47
CA ILE A 105 10.88 -5.42 8.78
C ILE A 105 10.87 -6.81 8.13
N ALA A 106 11.58 -7.01 7.02
CA ALA A 106 11.50 -8.25 6.25
C ALA A 106 11.79 -9.52 7.08
N PRO A 107 12.81 -9.58 7.95
CA PRO A 107 13.06 -10.78 8.75
C PRO A 107 11.88 -11.15 9.68
N ALA A 108 11.13 -10.17 10.17
CA ALA A 108 9.95 -10.43 11.01
C ALA A 108 8.78 -10.96 10.18
N LEU A 109 8.57 -10.42 8.98
CA LEU A 109 7.54 -10.89 8.05
C LEU A 109 7.84 -12.29 7.52
N GLU A 110 9.10 -12.60 7.21
CA GLU A 110 9.54 -13.96 6.83
C GLU A 110 9.22 -14.98 7.95
N ARG A 111 9.41 -14.59 9.23
CA ARG A 111 8.99 -15.44 10.36
C ARG A 111 7.47 -15.62 10.42
N ALA A 112 6.69 -14.59 10.10
CA ALA A 112 5.23 -14.70 10.04
C ALA A 112 4.80 -15.68 8.94
N GLU A 113 5.36 -15.55 7.72
CA GLU A 113 5.07 -16.48 6.62
C GLU A 113 5.50 -17.93 6.95
N ALA A 114 6.65 -18.13 7.60
CA ALA A 114 7.10 -19.45 8.07
C ALA A 114 6.14 -20.09 9.09
N LYS A 115 5.31 -19.28 9.78
CA LYS A 115 4.24 -19.74 10.68
C LYS A 115 2.89 -19.93 9.97
N GLY A 116 2.84 -19.72 8.65
CA GLY A 116 1.63 -19.85 7.83
C GLY A 116 0.78 -18.58 7.71
N ILE A 117 1.16 -17.50 8.41
CA ILE A 117 0.49 -16.20 8.33
C ILE A 117 0.74 -15.61 6.94
N LYS A 118 -0.31 -15.17 6.25
CA LYS A 118 -0.18 -14.56 4.93
C LYS A 118 0.25 -13.11 5.05
N VAL A 119 1.17 -12.68 4.21
CA VAL A 119 1.66 -11.29 4.21
C VAL A 119 1.29 -10.61 2.90
N VAL A 120 0.56 -9.50 3.02
CA VAL A 120 0.24 -8.58 1.93
C VAL A 120 0.86 -7.24 2.27
N SER A 121 1.73 -6.70 1.42
CA SER A 121 2.11 -5.29 1.53
C SER A 121 1.11 -4.42 0.76
N TYR A 122 0.87 -3.19 1.23
CA TYR A 122 0.07 -2.19 0.54
C TYR A 122 0.70 -0.81 0.72
N ASP A 123 0.43 0.15 -0.14
CA ASP A 123 1.02 1.49 -0.12
C ASP A 123 2.55 1.49 -0.29
N SER A 124 3.29 1.10 0.74
CA SER A 124 4.75 0.97 0.71
C SER A 124 5.15 -0.50 0.81
N ASP A 125 5.92 -0.97 -0.17
CA ASP A 125 6.31 -2.38 -0.29
C ASP A 125 7.42 -2.76 0.69
N THR A 126 7.48 -4.05 1.02
CA THR A 126 8.62 -4.69 1.68
C THR A 126 9.46 -5.47 0.67
N LEU A 127 10.47 -6.23 1.13
CA LEU A 127 11.22 -7.10 0.24
C LEU A 127 10.30 -8.20 -0.32
N THR A 128 10.42 -8.47 -1.62
CA THR A 128 9.57 -9.46 -2.33
C THR A 128 9.54 -10.84 -1.67
N LYS A 129 10.64 -11.24 -1.03
CA LYS A 129 10.75 -12.52 -0.32
C LYS A 129 10.00 -12.56 1.02
N ALA A 130 9.57 -11.41 1.53
CA ALA A 130 8.93 -11.26 2.83
C ALA A 130 7.42 -10.97 2.72
N ARG A 131 6.84 -11.18 1.55
CA ARG A 131 5.41 -11.02 1.30
C ARG A 131 4.90 -11.91 0.17
N SER A 132 3.62 -12.21 0.19
CA SER A 132 2.96 -12.95 -0.88
C SER A 132 2.56 -12.04 -2.05
N VAL A 133 1.93 -10.88 -1.77
CA VAL A 133 1.41 -9.93 -2.77
C VAL A 133 1.63 -8.50 -2.31
N PHE A 134 1.93 -7.60 -3.25
CA PHE A 134 1.94 -6.15 -3.02
C PHE A 134 0.77 -5.48 -3.74
N ILE A 135 -0.08 -4.79 -2.99
CA ILE A 135 -1.15 -3.95 -3.53
C ILE A 135 -0.59 -2.54 -3.70
N ASN A 136 -0.18 -2.25 -4.94
CA ASN A 136 0.34 -0.95 -5.31
C ASN A 136 -0.81 -0.02 -5.72
N GLN A 137 -0.89 1.13 -5.11
CA GLN A 137 -1.95 2.12 -5.28
C GLN A 137 -2.08 2.66 -6.70
N ALA A 138 -0.96 2.88 -7.39
CA ALA A 138 -0.91 3.32 -8.78
C ALA A 138 0.48 3.07 -9.38
N ASN A 139 0.60 3.25 -10.69
CA ASN A 139 1.90 3.16 -11.36
C ASN A 139 2.85 4.24 -10.83
N SER A 140 4.00 3.83 -10.27
CA SER A 140 4.95 4.73 -9.62
C SER A 140 5.54 5.79 -10.55
N GLU A 141 5.71 5.47 -11.84
CA GLU A 141 6.12 6.44 -12.86
C GLU A 141 5.03 7.51 -13.05
N ALA A 142 3.77 7.10 -13.16
CA ALA A 142 2.65 8.01 -13.32
C ALA A 142 2.51 8.95 -12.11
N ILE A 143 2.69 8.43 -10.88
CA ILE A 143 2.64 9.24 -9.65
C ILE A 143 3.74 10.32 -9.67
N GLY A 144 5.00 9.92 -9.83
CA GLY A 144 6.10 10.90 -9.78
C GLY A 144 6.04 11.92 -10.92
N ARG A 145 5.61 11.51 -12.11
CA ARG A 145 5.47 12.44 -13.25
C ARG A 145 4.34 13.43 -13.06
N VAL A 146 3.14 12.98 -12.62
CA VAL A 146 1.99 13.84 -12.47
C VAL A 146 2.24 14.99 -11.49
N GLU A 147 2.94 14.74 -10.40
CA GLU A 147 3.25 15.79 -9.41
C GLU A 147 4.12 16.91 -10.02
N ILE A 148 5.10 16.57 -10.86
CA ILE A 148 5.90 17.57 -11.58
C ILE A 148 5.11 18.23 -12.71
N GLN A 149 4.23 17.51 -13.38
CA GLN A 149 3.37 18.07 -14.42
C GLN A 149 2.42 19.11 -13.84
N ILE A 150 1.84 18.83 -12.67
CA ILE A 150 0.98 19.78 -11.97
C ILE A 150 1.78 21.02 -11.57
N ILE A 151 2.84 20.88 -10.78
CA ILE A 151 3.58 22.08 -10.33
C ILE A 151 4.20 22.85 -11.48
N GLY A 152 4.67 22.16 -12.53
CA GLY A 152 5.20 22.82 -13.72
C GLY A 152 4.15 23.69 -14.42
N ARG A 153 2.94 23.19 -14.59
CA ARG A 153 1.80 23.93 -15.15
C ARG A 153 1.45 25.14 -14.30
N GLU A 154 1.36 24.95 -12.98
CA GLU A 154 0.95 25.98 -12.02
C GLU A 154 1.94 27.14 -11.91
N ILE A 155 3.25 26.89 -11.98
CA ILE A 155 4.28 27.94 -11.91
C ILE A 155 4.74 28.42 -13.30
N GLY A 156 4.07 28.01 -14.39
CA GLY A 156 4.43 28.40 -15.76
C GLY A 156 5.77 27.85 -16.23
N TYR A 157 6.17 26.66 -15.78
CA TYR A 157 7.41 25.94 -16.13
C TYR A 157 8.69 26.73 -15.86
N LYS A 158 8.69 27.58 -14.79
CA LYS A 158 9.82 28.45 -14.47
C LYS A 158 9.95 28.68 -12.96
N GLY A 159 11.16 28.52 -12.44
CA GLY A 159 11.51 28.86 -11.06
C GLY A 159 12.01 27.70 -10.23
N GLN A 160 12.26 27.98 -8.97
CA GLN A 160 12.76 27.02 -7.99
C GLN A 160 11.61 26.23 -7.39
N ILE A 161 11.79 24.91 -7.26
CA ILE A 161 10.88 24.04 -6.51
C ILE A 161 11.67 23.27 -5.45
N ALA A 162 11.00 22.86 -4.38
CA ALA A 162 11.52 21.98 -3.35
C ALA A 162 10.58 20.78 -3.17
N ILE A 163 11.10 19.68 -2.62
CA ILE A 163 10.30 18.51 -2.26
C ILE A 163 10.31 18.38 -0.73
N ILE A 164 9.13 18.10 -0.14
CA ILE A 164 9.00 17.68 1.26
C ILE A 164 8.45 16.25 1.23
N SER A 165 9.31 15.26 1.54
CA SER A 165 8.96 13.84 1.58
C SER A 165 8.68 13.38 3.02
N GLY A 166 8.19 12.15 3.17
CA GLY A 166 8.06 11.47 4.48
C GLY A 166 9.41 10.99 5.00
N ALA A 167 9.55 9.74 5.32
CA ALA A 167 10.81 9.18 5.78
C ALA A 167 11.81 8.96 4.64
N ALA A 168 13.10 9.17 4.92
CA ALA A 168 14.18 8.95 3.93
C ALA A 168 14.28 7.49 3.46
N THR A 169 13.76 6.54 4.23
CA THR A 169 13.71 5.11 3.93
C THR A 169 12.45 4.67 3.18
N ALA A 170 11.45 5.56 3.01
CA ALA A 170 10.18 5.23 2.37
C ALA A 170 10.38 4.91 0.87
N THR A 171 10.31 3.62 0.52
CA THR A 171 10.63 3.12 -0.84
C THR A 171 9.70 3.65 -1.91
N ASN A 172 8.39 3.77 -1.62
CA ASN A 172 7.41 4.29 -2.54
C ASN A 172 7.74 5.76 -2.91
N GLN A 173 7.91 6.63 -1.91
CA GLN A 173 8.20 8.04 -2.11
C GLN A 173 9.55 8.25 -2.81
N ASN A 174 10.60 7.50 -2.44
CA ASN A 174 11.89 7.53 -3.11
C ASN A 174 11.79 7.13 -4.59
N THR A 175 10.96 6.15 -4.92
CA THR A 175 10.70 5.75 -6.30
C THR A 175 10.00 6.88 -7.07
N TRP A 176 8.99 7.52 -6.49
CA TRP A 176 8.28 8.64 -7.11
C TRP A 176 9.21 9.86 -7.33
N ILE A 177 10.04 10.19 -6.33
CA ILE A 177 11.07 11.26 -6.46
C ILE A 177 12.05 10.94 -7.59
N GLY A 178 12.42 9.68 -7.77
CA GLY A 178 13.21 9.24 -8.93
C GLY A 178 12.53 9.58 -10.27
N TRP A 179 11.22 9.35 -10.37
CA TRP A 179 10.44 9.70 -11.55
C TRP A 179 10.19 11.20 -11.69
N MET A 180 10.03 11.93 -10.60
CA MET A 180 9.99 13.41 -10.59
C MET A 180 11.26 13.99 -11.21
N LYS A 181 12.43 13.50 -10.81
CA LYS A 181 13.72 13.93 -11.37
C LYS A 181 13.82 13.63 -12.86
N LYS A 182 13.35 12.47 -13.31
CA LYS A 182 13.30 12.12 -14.74
C LYS A 182 12.35 13.03 -15.52
N GLU A 183 11.19 13.38 -14.96
CA GLU A 183 10.27 14.34 -15.58
C GLU A 183 10.89 15.73 -15.68
N LEU A 184 11.53 16.23 -14.61
CA LEU A 184 12.22 17.52 -14.59
C LEU A 184 13.37 17.62 -15.58
N ALA A 185 13.98 16.49 -15.97
CA ALA A 185 15.05 16.46 -16.97
C ALA A 185 14.55 16.67 -18.41
N LEU A 186 13.25 16.68 -18.66
CA LEU A 186 12.70 16.91 -19.99
C LEU A 186 12.85 18.38 -20.42
N PRO A 187 13.04 18.65 -21.72
CA PRO A 187 13.33 20.02 -22.23
C PRO A 187 12.32 21.09 -21.80
N LYS A 188 11.04 20.73 -21.61
CA LYS A 188 9.99 21.67 -21.20
C LYS A 188 10.19 22.25 -19.81
N TYR A 189 10.98 21.58 -18.93
CA TYR A 189 11.28 22.03 -17.57
C TYR A 189 12.65 22.71 -17.43
N LYS A 190 13.34 23.01 -18.51
CA LYS A 190 14.72 23.58 -18.50
C LYS A 190 14.88 24.84 -17.66
N ASN A 191 13.80 25.59 -17.41
CA ASN A 191 13.78 26.80 -16.60
C ASN A 191 13.30 26.54 -15.15
N MET A 192 13.08 25.28 -14.77
CA MET A 192 12.78 24.87 -13.41
C MET A 192 14.01 24.25 -12.75
N SER A 193 14.17 24.43 -11.46
CA SER A 193 15.24 23.80 -10.68
C SER A 193 14.73 23.23 -9.37
N LEU A 194 15.06 21.98 -9.09
CA LEU A 194 14.85 21.34 -7.78
C LEU A 194 16.02 21.76 -6.87
N VAL A 195 15.74 22.57 -5.83
CA VAL A 195 16.77 23.14 -4.95
C VAL A 195 17.12 22.24 -3.77
N THR A 196 16.16 21.46 -3.26
CA THR A 196 16.37 20.51 -2.15
C THR A 196 15.26 19.48 -2.07
N ILE A 197 15.53 18.40 -1.32
CA ILE A 197 14.56 17.40 -0.87
C ILE A 197 14.73 17.32 0.64
N ASP A 198 13.70 17.71 1.37
CA ASP A 198 13.67 17.67 2.83
C ASP A 198 12.69 16.58 3.29
N TYR A 199 12.84 16.09 4.51
CA TYR A 199 12.09 14.93 5.03
C TYR A 199 11.37 15.29 6.32
N GLY A 200 10.04 15.27 6.27
CA GLY A 200 9.15 15.54 7.41
C GLY A 200 8.75 14.30 8.22
N ASN A 201 9.25 13.10 7.87
CA ASN A 201 8.97 11.82 8.55
C ASN A 201 7.48 11.51 8.77
N ASP A 202 6.62 12.05 7.89
CA ASP A 202 5.15 12.00 8.04
C ASP A 202 4.66 12.55 9.41
N ASP A 203 5.48 13.40 10.05
CA ASP A 203 5.14 14.18 11.24
C ASP A 203 4.74 15.61 10.84
N ILE A 204 3.58 16.06 11.33
CA ILE A 204 3.01 17.37 10.94
C ILE A 204 3.86 18.54 11.44
N THR A 205 4.45 18.41 12.62
CA THR A 205 5.28 19.46 13.24
C THR A 205 6.60 19.59 12.49
N LEU A 206 7.26 18.49 12.23
CA LEU A 206 8.51 18.47 11.46
C LEU A 206 8.26 18.95 10.03
N SER A 207 7.22 18.46 9.34
CA SER A 207 6.88 18.91 7.99
C SER A 207 6.56 20.41 7.94
N THR A 208 5.94 20.97 9.00
CA THR A 208 5.69 22.42 9.13
C THR A 208 7.00 23.19 9.31
N THR A 209 7.93 22.65 10.09
CA THR A 209 9.27 23.23 10.29
C THR A 209 10.05 23.23 8.96
N GLU A 210 10.04 22.13 8.23
CA GLU A 210 10.70 22.04 6.91
C GLU A 210 10.08 23.03 5.91
N ALA A 211 8.75 23.10 5.81
CA ALA A 211 8.08 24.06 4.92
C ALA A 211 8.42 25.51 5.25
N THR A 212 8.49 25.85 6.55
CA THR A 212 8.88 27.19 7.02
C THR A 212 10.34 27.49 6.70
N GLY A 213 11.23 26.52 6.91
CA GLY A 213 12.64 26.61 6.59
C GLY A 213 12.90 26.84 5.10
N LEU A 214 12.15 26.15 4.23
CA LEU A 214 12.24 26.32 2.78
C LEU A 214 11.96 27.77 2.35
N LEU A 215 10.92 28.40 2.90
CA LEU A 215 10.55 29.77 2.56
C LEU A 215 11.59 30.80 3.01
N THR A 216 12.32 30.51 4.08
CA THR A 216 13.40 31.34 4.60
C THR A 216 14.68 31.14 3.78
N LYS A 217 15.04 29.90 3.53
CA LYS A 217 16.30 29.53 2.86
C LYS A 217 16.28 29.82 1.36
N TYR A 218 15.11 29.72 0.73
CA TYR A 218 14.94 29.90 -0.72
C TYR A 218 13.91 31.02 -1.01
N PRO A 219 14.28 32.29 -0.93
CA PRO A 219 13.34 33.41 -1.10
C PRO A 219 12.72 33.50 -2.50
N ASN A 220 13.33 32.84 -3.50
CA ASN A 220 12.84 32.75 -4.86
C ASN A 220 12.04 31.44 -5.16
N LEU A 221 11.71 30.68 -4.12
CA LEU A 221 10.93 29.45 -4.27
C LEU A 221 9.57 29.76 -4.90
N LYS A 222 9.17 28.96 -5.89
CA LYS A 222 7.90 29.07 -6.61
C LYS A 222 6.95 27.93 -6.31
N GLY A 223 7.49 26.76 -5.95
CA GLY A 223 6.65 25.60 -5.68
C GLY A 223 7.22 24.65 -4.64
N ILE A 224 6.34 24.00 -3.92
CA ILE A 224 6.64 22.87 -3.03
C ILE A 224 5.86 21.66 -3.55
N VAL A 225 6.56 20.54 -3.75
CA VAL A 225 5.97 19.25 -4.11
C VAL A 225 6.09 18.33 -2.90
N ALA A 226 4.98 17.75 -2.46
CA ALA A 226 5.00 16.87 -1.30
C ALA A 226 4.35 15.51 -1.62
N PRO A 227 5.15 14.45 -1.91
CA PRO A 227 4.65 13.10 -2.16
C PRO A 227 4.19 12.40 -0.87
N THR A 228 3.54 13.14 0.02
CA THR A 228 3.00 12.65 1.29
C THR A 228 1.82 13.51 1.74
N THR A 229 0.78 12.88 2.28
CA THR A 229 -0.45 13.57 2.71
C THR A 229 -0.20 14.50 3.90
N VAL A 230 0.77 14.19 4.75
CA VAL A 230 1.18 15.05 5.86
C VAL A 230 1.98 16.25 5.36
N GLY A 231 2.95 16.03 4.47
CA GLY A 231 3.80 17.08 3.93
C GLY A 231 3.03 18.14 3.12
N ILE A 232 2.12 17.68 2.22
CA ILE A 232 1.30 18.63 1.44
C ILE A 232 0.40 19.49 2.33
N LYS A 233 -0.21 18.89 3.37
CA LYS A 233 -1.05 19.60 4.34
C LYS A 233 -0.25 20.63 5.11
N ALA A 234 0.94 20.26 5.62
CA ALA A 234 1.85 21.16 6.33
C ALA A 234 2.29 22.33 5.45
N ALA A 235 2.77 22.05 4.23
CA ALA A 235 3.20 23.07 3.28
C ALA A 235 2.05 24.05 2.94
N ALA A 236 0.86 23.51 2.63
CA ALA A 236 -0.31 24.34 2.34
C ALA A 236 -0.73 25.22 3.51
N GLN A 237 -0.63 24.71 4.74
CA GLN A 237 -0.89 25.47 5.95
C GLN A 237 0.11 26.62 6.12
N VAL A 238 1.41 26.34 5.97
CA VAL A 238 2.47 27.35 6.09
C VAL A 238 2.30 28.45 5.04
N ILE A 239 2.06 28.11 3.77
CA ILE A 239 1.81 29.06 2.69
C ILE A 239 0.61 29.95 3.01
N THR A 240 -0.45 29.37 3.57
CA THR A 240 -1.67 30.11 3.94
C THR A 240 -1.39 31.08 5.08
N ILE A 241 -0.78 30.63 6.18
CA ILE A 241 -0.52 31.43 7.39
C ILE A 241 0.47 32.55 7.10
N GLN A 242 1.50 32.28 6.27
CA GLN A 242 2.52 33.31 5.94
C GLN A 242 2.12 34.23 4.80
N GLY A 243 0.88 34.20 4.30
CA GLY A 243 0.40 35.05 3.23
C GLY A 243 1.17 34.92 1.91
N LYS A 244 1.58 33.68 1.59
CA LYS A 244 2.33 33.31 0.38
C LYS A 244 1.48 32.74 -0.74
N ILE A 245 0.14 32.67 -0.55
CA ILE A 245 -0.79 32.20 -1.59
C ILE A 245 -0.58 32.98 -2.88
N GLY A 246 -0.50 32.30 -4.03
CA GLY A 246 -0.20 32.91 -5.33
C GLY A 246 1.26 33.28 -5.58
N LYS A 247 2.12 33.26 -4.55
CA LYS A 247 3.58 33.48 -4.67
C LYS A 247 4.37 32.19 -4.69
N VAL A 248 3.98 31.23 -3.82
CA VAL A 248 4.50 29.89 -3.76
C VAL A 248 3.30 28.95 -3.81
N LEU A 249 3.29 28.02 -4.74
CA LEU A 249 2.23 27.06 -4.92
C LEU A 249 2.64 25.70 -4.36
N VAL A 250 1.67 24.92 -3.92
CA VAL A 250 1.91 23.60 -3.34
C VAL A 250 1.15 22.57 -4.16
N THR A 251 1.76 21.43 -4.42
CA THR A 251 1.14 20.22 -4.96
C THR A 251 1.71 18.99 -4.29
N GLY A 252 1.19 17.83 -4.64
CA GLY A 252 1.67 16.55 -4.14
C GLY A 252 0.54 15.53 -4.03
N LEU A 253 0.63 14.68 -3.00
CA LEU A 253 -0.35 13.64 -2.72
C LEU A 253 -1.14 14.00 -1.46
N GLY A 254 -2.45 14.22 -1.58
CA GLY A 254 -3.30 14.65 -0.47
C GLY A 254 -4.67 14.00 -0.47
N THR A 255 -5.26 13.83 0.72
CA THR A 255 -6.66 13.38 0.80
C THR A 255 -7.61 14.54 0.46
N PRO A 256 -8.69 14.30 -0.31
CA PRO A 256 -9.62 15.37 -0.67
C PRO A 256 -10.20 16.11 0.53
N ASN A 257 -10.48 15.41 1.65
CA ASN A 257 -11.02 16.05 2.85
C ASN A 257 -10.04 17.06 3.48
N ASP A 258 -8.76 16.71 3.59
CA ASP A 258 -7.73 17.58 4.13
C ASP A 258 -7.42 18.76 3.20
N MET A 259 -7.42 18.51 1.89
CA MET A 259 -6.95 19.47 0.90
C MET A 259 -8.03 20.43 0.41
N ARG A 260 -9.32 20.11 0.57
CA ARG A 260 -10.43 20.93 0.03
C ARG A 260 -10.31 22.42 0.37
N LYS A 261 -10.03 22.76 1.62
CA LYS A 261 -9.88 24.18 2.03
C LYS A 261 -8.71 24.90 1.34
N TYR A 262 -7.63 24.17 1.03
CA TYR A 262 -6.43 24.71 0.38
C TYR A 262 -6.59 24.81 -1.13
N VAL A 263 -7.41 23.93 -1.74
CA VAL A 263 -7.83 24.07 -3.13
C VAL A 263 -8.74 25.29 -3.28
N MET A 264 -9.69 25.46 -2.36
CA MET A 264 -10.63 26.59 -2.41
C MET A 264 -9.97 27.94 -2.18
N ASN A 265 -8.91 28.02 -1.36
CA ASN A 265 -8.18 29.28 -1.11
C ASN A 265 -7.01 29.53 -2.09
N GLY A 266 -6.67 28.53 -2.94
CA GLY A 266 -5.65 28.65 -3.97
C GLY A 266 -4.21 28.41 -3.52
N ALA A 267 -3.97 27.92 -2.29
CA ALA A 267 -2.65 27.49 -1.84
C ALA A 267 -2.19 26.21 -2.55
N VAL A 268 -3.15 25.33 -2.88
CA VAL A 268 -2.97 24.08 -3.61
C VAL A 268 -3.99 24.05 -4.75
N PRO A 269 -3.69 24.61 -5.91
CA PRO A 269 -4.65 24.63 -7.03
C PRO A 269 -5.10 23.24 -7.43
N ASP A 270 -4.13 22.36 -7.65
CA ASP A 270 -4.34 20.98 -8.05
C ASP A 270 -3.36 20.05 -7.30
N PHE A 271 -3.78 18.82 -7.04
CA PHE A 271 -2.97 17.77 -6.42
C PHE A 271 -3.43 16.39 -6.91
N ALA A 272 -2.70 15.34 -6.60
CA ALA A 272 -3.05 13.98 -7.01
C ALA A 272 -3.20 13.04 -5.81
N LEU A 273 -3.94 11.96 -6.01
CA LEU A 273 -3.98 10.78 -5.14
C LEU A 273 -4.72 9.67 -5.90
N TRP A 274 -4.96 8.55 -5.26
CA TRP A 274 -5.82 7.44 -5.63
C TRP A 274 -6.94 7.30 -4.59
N ASP A 275 -7.89 6.41 -4.85
CA ASP A 275 -8.87 6.07 -3.81
C ASP A 275 -8.23 5.22 -2.72
N VAL A 276 -7.99 5.83 -1.58
CA VAL A 276 -7.30 5.20 -0.44
C VAL A 276 -8.17 4.15 0.23
N GLY A 277 -9.49 4.36 0.24
CA GLY A 277 -10.44 3.37 0.75
C GLY A 277 -10.42 2.09 -0.10
N HIS A 278 -10.39 2.24 -1.42
CA HIS A 278 -10.25 1.11 -2.33
C HIS A 278 -8.92 0.38 -2.17
N LEU A 279 -7.83 1.10 -1.84
CA LEU A 279 -6.54 0.47 -1.55
C LEU A 279 -6.62 -0.49 -0.36
N GLY A 280 -7.17 -0.03 0.76
CA GLY A 280 -7.36 -0.85 1.95
C GLY A 280 -8.37 -1.99 1.73
N TYR A 281 -9.46 -1.71 1.00
CA TYR A 281 -10.43 -2.72 0.61
C TYR A 281 -9.78 -3.86 -0.18
N LEU A 282 -8.98 -3.53 -1.21
CA LEU A 282 -8.29 -4.52 -2.05
C LEU A 282 -7.22 -5.30 -1.27
N ALA A 283 -6.51 -4.64 -0.36
CA ALA A 283 -5.52 -5.29 0.50
C ALA A 283 -6.16 -6.37 1.38
N GLU A 284 -7.31 -6.08 1.98
CA GLU A 284 -8.08 -7.03 2.78
C GLU A 284 -8.61 -8.18 1.93
N MET A 285 -9.29 -7.89 0.82
CA MET A 285 -9.80 -8.91 -0.11
C MET A 285 -8.71 -9.88 -0.58
N THR A 286 -7.49 -9.36 -0.78
CA THR A 286 -6.34 -10.19 -1.17
C THR A 286 -5.85 -11.04 -0.01
N ALA A 287 -5.75 -10.46 1.20
CA ALA A 287 -5.35 -11.17 2.41
C ALA A 287 -6.33 -12.30 2.76
N HIS A 288 -7.64 -12.04 2.68
CA HIS A 288 -8.70 -13.02 2.86
C HIS A 288 -8.52 -14.23 1.90
N GLN A 289 -8.40 -13.96 0.60
CA GLN A 289 -8.31 -15.03 -0.39
C GLN A 289 -7.01 -15.85 -0.30
N LEU A 290 -5.90 -15.21 0.13
CA LEU A 290 -4.66 -15.91 0.45
C LEU A 290 -4.83 -16.81 1.68
N ALA A 291 -5.46 -16.31 2.75
CA ALA A 291 -5.74 -17.06 3.97
C ALA A 291 -6.68 -18.23 3.70
N ALA A 292 -7.73 -18.00 2.91
CA ALA A 292 -8.66 -19.05 2.47
C ALA A 292 -8.03 -20.09 1.53
N GLY A 293 -6.83 -19.80 0.97
CA GLY A 293 -6.17 -20.66 -0.02
C GLY A 293 -6.83 -20.66 -1.41
N SER A 294 -7.83 -19.81 -1.63
CA SER A 294 -8.51 -19.61 -2.92
C SER A 294 -7.66 -18.84 -3.92
N LEU A 295 -6.77 -17.94 -3.43
CA LEU A 295 -5.78 -17.26 -4.24
C LEU A 295 -4.40 -17.89 -4.04
N LYS A 296 -3.70 -18.19 -5.13
CA LYS A 296 -2.28 -18.53 -5.13
C LYS A 296 -1.48 -17.30 -5.55
N ALA A 297 -0.48 -16.91 -4.75
CA ALA A 297 0.39 -15.78 -5.01
C ALA A 297 1.35 -16.08 -6.18
N LYS A 298 0.82 -16.15 -7.39
CA LYS A 298 1.58 -16.48 -8.61
C LYS A 298 1.33 -15.43 -9.69
N VAL A 299 2.38 -15.02 -10.39
CA VAL A 299 2.28 -14.12 -11.54
C VAL A 299 1.31 -14.69 -12.57
N GLY A 300 0.39 -13.86 -13.06
CA GLY A 300 -0.68 -14.23 -13.97
C GLY A 300 -1.95 -14.76 -13.28
N ALA A 301 -1.93 -15.04 -11.97
CA ALA A 301 -3.15 -15.42 -11.26
C ALA A 301 -4.14 -14.25 -11.24
N THR A 302 -5.40 -14.57 -11.54
CA THR A 302 -6.51 -13.61 -11.50
C THR A 302 -7.44 -13.92 -10.34
N TYR A 303 -7.99 -12.89 -9.72
CA TYR A 303 -8.92 -13.01 -8.61
C TYR A 303 -9.92 -11.86 -8.59
N THR A 304 -10.97 -11.99 -7.78
CA THR A 304 -11.92 -10.92 -7.61
C THR A 304 -11.50 -10.01 -6.45
N GLY A 305 -11.42 -8.70 -6.71
CA GLY A 305 -11.29 -7.65 -5.70
C GLY A 305 -12.65 -7.25 -5.11
N GLY A 306 -13.61 -8.16 -5.03
CA GLY A 306 -14.96 -7.86 -4.57
C GLY A 306 -15.66 -6.82 -5.45
N MET A 307 -16.15 -5.72 -4.86
CA MET A 307 -16.83 -4.64 -5.59
C MET A 307 -15.92 -3.93 -6.59
N LEU A 308 -14.60 -4.06 -6.47
CA LEU A 308 -13.64 -3.42 -7.37
C LEU A 308 -13.41 -4.22 -8.66
N GLY A 309 -14.01 -5.41 -8.81
CA GLY A 309 -13.90 -6.23 -10.01
C GLY A 309 -12.69 -7.17 -10.00
N LYS A 310 -12.16 -7.49 -11.17
CA LYS A 310 -11.07 -8.46 -11.35
C LYS A 310 -9.70 -7.80 -11.33
N TYR A 311 -8.76 -8.47 -10.66
CA TYR A 311 -7.35 -8.10 -10.62
C TYR A 311 -6.46 -9.25 -11.06
N THR A 312 -5.25 -8.92 -11.50
CA THR A 312 -4.22 -9.89 -11.91
C THR A 312 -2.94 -9.60 -11.17
N ILE A 313 -2.31 -10.64 -10.63
CA ILE A 313 -0.99 -10.53 -10.01
C ILE A 313 0.05 -10.39 -11.14
N GLY A 314 0.68 -9.25 -11.21
CA GLY A 314 1.73 -8.93 -12.18
C GLY A 314 3.12 -9.40 -11.75
N MET A 315 4.13 -9.00 -12.53
CA MET A 315 5.54 -9.28 -12.23
C MET A 315 5.91 -8.79 -10.82
N GLY A 316 6.76 -9.56 -10.15
CA GLY A 316 7.15 -9.27 -8.76
C GLY A 316 6.04 -9.45 -7.72
N GLY A 317 4.91 -10.08 -8.08
CA GLY A 317 3.79 -10.25 -7.16
C GLY A 317 3.00 -8.96 -6.91
N VAL A 318 3.01 -8.01 -7.86
CA VAL A 318 2.37 -6.69 -7.73
C VAL A 318 0.95 -6.74 -8.31
N VAL A 319 0.02 -6.18 -7.58
CA VAL A 319 -1.35 -5.87 -8.05
C VAL A 319 -1.51 -4.36 -8.06
N LEU A 320 -1.91 -3.81 -9.20
CA LEU A 320 -2.09 -2.38 -9.38
C LEU A 320 -3.56 -2.00 -9.15
N LEU A 321 -3.84 -1.10 -8.20
CA LEU A 321 -5.20 -0.65 -7.90
C LEU A 321 -5.80 0.11 -9.09
N GLY A 322 -5.09 1.13 -9.60
CA GLY A 322 -5.56 1.93 -10.73
C GLY A 322 -4.61 3.10 -11.07
N PRO A 323 -5.02 4.03 -11.92
CA PRO A 323 -4.27 5.25 -12.18
C PRO A 323 -4.43 6.26 -11.02
N PRO A 324 -3.47 7.20 -10.85
CA PRO A 324 -3.68 8.34 -9.96
C PRO A 324 -4.79 9.25 -10.51
N THR A 325 -5.53 9.88 -9.61
CA THR A 325 -6.56 10.88 -9.92
C THR A 325 -6.03 12.27 -9.59
N GLU A 326 -6.20 13.22 -10.50
CA GLU A 326 -5.92 14.63 -10.25
C GLU A 326 -7.17 15.30 -9.65
N PHE A 327 -6.99 15.97 -8.53
CA PHE A 327 -8.04 16.71 -7.82
C PHE A 327 -7.86 18.19 -8.03
N THR A 328 -8.93 18.83 -8.45
CA THR A 328 -9.00 20.25 -8.78
C THR A 328 -10.19 20.88 -8.10
N LYS A 329 -10.32 22.20 -8.18
CA LYS A 329 -11.49 22.91 -7.69
C LYS A 329 -12.81 22.42 -8.32
N ALA A 330 -12.75 21.93 -9.55
CA ALA A 330 -13.94 21.47 -10.29
C ALA A 330 -14.47 20.11 -9.82
N ASN A 331 -13.61 19.24 -9.31
CA ASN A 331 -14.00 17.85 -9.00
C ASN A 331 -13.88 17.44 -7.53
N ILE A 332 -13.11 18.18 -6.71
CA ILE A 332 -12.81 17.81 -5.31
C ILE A 332 -14.09 17.66 -4.44
N GLY A 333 -15.16 18.34 -4.83
CA GLY A 333 -16.45 18.24 -4.14
C GLY A 333 -17.09 16.85 -4.19
N ASN A 334 -16.69 16.02 -5.15
CA ASN A 334 -17.24 14.67 -5.37
C ASN A 334 -16.55 13.60 -4.51
N PHE A 335 -15.50 13.93 -3.77
CA PHE A 335 -14.70 12.98 -3.01
C PHE A 335 -14.73 13.31 -1.51
N HIS A 336 -14.95 12.30 -0.66
CA HIS A 336 -15.22 12.45 0.77
C HIS A 336 -14.34 11.56 1.66
N PHE A 337 -13.10 11.34 1.27
CA PHE A 337 -12.12 10.56 2.00
C PHE A 337 -10.84 11.33 2.34
#